data_05df260d09df906c0b653fe13729d021
#
_entry.id   05df260d09df906c0b653fe13729d021
#
_cell.length_a   1.000
_cell.length_b   1.000
_cell.length_c   1.000
_cell.angle_alpha   90.00
_cell.angle_beta   90.00
_cell.angle_gamma   90.00
#
_symmetry.space_group_name_H-M   'P 1'
#
loop_
_entity.id
_entity.type
_entity.pdbx_description
1 polymer ?
#
loop_
_entity_poly.entity_id
_entity_poly.type
_entity_poly.pdbx_seq_one_letter_code
_entity_poly.pdbx_strand_id
1 'polypeptide(L)'
;MRRKGLRLTPNRAEGTARTWSKYYDKLADHFLTRIRVKPSTVILEAGCGKGQLTIPMIQKLPKSVKLIAVDSSIGPYLGWLDELESKIHRSGLESRVHLLRSDVRRIKGVKDSSADIVVSNELLCDLPRKDQLAKALNEFYRILRPGGSMIHGEWSSSPVDHGVGFKVKHSPAWNPDQLFNYTKRAGFHNFRVSYFTETVDFGYNTAIAELRTWGVTESFFKHYERSLKRYGVQLPYEHVIQCEK
;
A
#
# COMPACT_ATOMS: atom_id res chain seq x y z
N MET A 1 10.45 31.78 -2.11
CA MET A 1 11.52 30.91 -1.54
C MET A 1 11.86 29.82 -2.56
N ARG A 2 13.07 29.81 -3.10
CA ARG A 2 13.52 28.78 -4.07
C ARG A 2 13.86 27.51 -3.28
N ARG A 3 13.06 26.45 -3.41
CA ARG A 3 13.44 25.12 -2.89
C ARG A 3 14.64 24.62 -3.71
N LYS A 4 15.78 24.39 -3.03
CA LYS A 4 16.94 23.75 -3.61
C LYS A 4 16.54 22.31 -3.98
N GLY A 5 16.55 21.98 -5.28
CA GLY A 5 16.34 20.62 -5.73
C GLY A 5 17.39 19.70 -5.10
N LEU A 6 16.96 18.63 -4.47
CA LEU A 6 17.85 17.60 -3.94
C LEU A 6 18.66 17.01 -5.11
N ARG A 7 19.97 17.25 -5.11
CA ARG A 7 20.88 16.54 -5.99
C ARG A 7 21.13 15.15 -5.38
N LEU A 8 20.54 14.13 -5.95
CA LEU A 8 20.84 12.75 -5.57
C LEU A 8 22.24 12.35 -6.07
N THR A 9 23.05 11.85 -5.17
CA THR A 9 24.42 11.37 -5.43
C THR A 9 24.44 9.93 -6.00
N PRO A 10 25.60 9.43 -6.53
CA PRO A 10 25.67 8.23 -7.37
C PRO A 10 25.33 6.86 -6.75
N ASN A 11 25.11 6.73 -5.46
CA ASN A 11 24.70 5.47 -4.81
C ASN A 11 23.17 5.29 -4.83
N ARG A 12 22.63 5.13 -6.03
CA ARG A 12 21.20 5.35 -6.32
C ARG A 12 20.25 4.22 -5.90
N ALA A 13 20.66 2.97 -6.00
CA ALA A 13 19.82 1.82 -5.63
C ALA A 13 19.64 1.72 -4.10
N GLU A 14 20.70 1.92 -3.33
CA GLU A 14 20.62 1.99 -1.87
C GLU A 14 19.83 3.20 -1.39
N GLY A 15 19.98 4.35 -2.04
CA GLY A 15 19.22 5.56 -1.72
C GLY A 15 17.71 5.36 -1.90
N THR A 16 17.29 4.70 -2.97
CA THR A 16 15.88 4.41 -3.26
C THR A 16 15.30 3.40 -2.28
N ALA A 17 15.98 2.28 -2.05
CA ALA A 17 15.54 1.28 -1.09
C ALA A 17 15.41 1.86 0.32
N ARG A 18 16.37 2.69 0.75
CA ARG A 18 16.37 3.37 2.05
C ARG A 18 15.24 4.40 2.15
N THR A 19 14.94 5.10 1.07
CA THR A 19 13.84 6.08 1.01
C THR A 19 12.50 5.38 1.16
N TRP A 20 12.26 4.31 0.43
CA TRP A 20 11.06 3.48 0.56
C TRP A 20 10.94 2.84 1.94
N SER A 21 12.03 2.29 2.48
CA SER A 21 12.03 1.71 3.83
C SER A 21 11.58 2.72 4.88
N LYS A 22 12.11 3.95 4.83
CA LYS A 22 11.70 5.03 5.73
C LYS A 22 10.24 5.45 5.56
N TYR A 23 9.77 5.49 4.31
CA TYR A 23 8.39 5.82 4.00
C TYR A 23 7.43 4.79 4.60
N TYR A 24 7.65 3.51 4.31
CA TYR A 24 6.79 2.44 4.82
C TYR A 24 6.94 2.22 6.33
N ASP A 25 8.08 2.53 6.92
CA ASP A 25 8.24 2.53 8.37
C ASP A 25 7.33 3.56 9.04
N LYS A 26 7.27 4.78 8.50
CA LYS A 26 6.36 5.83 8.96
C LYS A 26 4.89 5.55 8.64
N LEU A 27 4.61 4.94 7.48
CA LEU A 27 3.26 4.53 7.12
C LEU A 27 2.75 3.43 8.06
N ALA A 28 3.60 2.48 8.44
CA ALA A 28 3.28 1.50 9.46
C ALA A 28 2.91 2.16 10.80
N ASP A 29 3.66 3.16 11.27
CA ASP A 29 3.32 3.94 12.46
C ASP A 29 1.97 4.64 12.31
N HIS A 30 1.74 5.26 11.15
CA HIS A 30 0.48 5.92 10.86
C HIS A 30 -0.72 4.96 10.92
N PHE A 31 -0.58 3.74 10.43
CA PHE A 31 -1.62 2.71 10.49
C PHE A 31 -1.80 2.19 11.92
N LEU A 32 -0.69 1.84 12.59
CA LEU A 32 -0.72 1.25 13.92
C LEU A 32 -1.31 2.18 14.99
N THR A 33 -1.15 3.49 14.85
CA THR A 33 -1.77 4.46 15.76
C THR A 33 -3.29 4.59 15.60
N ARG A 34 -3.84 4.02 14.53
CA ARG A 34 -5.27 4.09 14.18
C ARG A 34 -6.04 2.80 14.37
N ILE A 35 -5.35 1.70 14.60
CA ILE A 35 -5.95 0.39 14.85
C ILE A 35 -5.78 -0.01 16.30
N ARG A 36 -6.75 -0.74 16.84
CA ARG A 36 -6.67 -1.25 18.21
C ARG A 36 -6.12 -2.67 18.20
N VAL A 37 -4.86 -2.80 18.55
CA VAL A 37 -4.21 -4.10 18.68
C VAL A 37 -4.26 -4.60 20.12
N LYS A 38 -4.71 -5.84 20.31
CA LYS A 38 -4.73 -6.57 21.58
C LYS A 38 -3.76 -7.77 21.49
N PRO A 39 -3.37 -8.36 22.61
CA PRO A 39 -2.71 -9.66 22.58
C PRO A 39 -3.53 -10.66 21.74
N SER A 40 -2.86 -11.45 20.91
CA SER A 40 -3.48 -12.44 20.01
C SER A 40 -4.35 -11.87 18.87
N THR A 41 -4.28 -10.58 18.59
CA THR A 41 -4.91 -9.99 17.40
C THR A 41 -4.44 -10.71 16.13
N VAL A 42 -5.38 -11.05 15.27
CA VAL A 42 -5.13 -11.57 13.92
C VAL A 42 -5.33 -10.43 12.92
N ILE A 43 -4.27 -10.09 12.20
CA ILE A 43 -4.29 -9.10 11.14
C ILE A 43 -4.25 -9.84 9.79
N LEU A 44 -5.10 -9.46 8.85
CA LEU A 44 -4.96 -9.84 7.46
C LEU A 44 -4.51 -8.63 6.67
N GLU A 45 -3.37 -8.74 5.99
CA GLU A 45 -2.90 -7.74 5.03
C GLU A 45 -3.26 -8.21 3.62
N ALA A 46 -4.12 -7.47 2.95
CA ALA A 46 -4.54 -7.71 1.58
C ALA A 46 -3.68 -6.88 0.61
N GLY A 47 -3.08 -7.54 -0.38
CA GLY A 47 -2.13 -6.92 -1.30
C GLY A 47 -0.78 -6.64 -0.64
N CYS A 48 -0.22 -7.65 0.04
CA CYS A 48 1.04 -7.48 0.78
C CYS A 48 2.26 -7.26 -0.13
N GLY A 49 2.15 -7.55 -1.42
CA GLY A 49 3.23 -7.42 -2.40
C GLY A 49 4.53 -8.07 -1.93
N LYS A 50 5.61 -7.35 -1.98
CA LYS A 50 6.93 -7.78 -1.49
C LYS A 50 7.21 -7.39 -0.03
N GLY A 51 6.16 -7.09 0.75
CA GLY A 51 6.21 -6.88 2.19
C GLY A 51 6.72 -5.52 2.62
N GLN A 52 6.51 -4.49 1.80
CA GLN A 52 6.97 -3.14 2.12
C GLN A 52 6.29 -2.58 3.38
N LEU A 53 5.00 -2.87 3.58
CA LEU A 53 4.26 -2.54 4.80
C LEU A 53 4.26 -3.70 5.80
N THR A 54 4.18 -4.96 5.34
CA THR A 54 4.17 -6.17 6.19
C THR A 54 5.29 -6.17 7.22
N ILE A 55 6.54 -6.02 6.75
CA ILE A 55 7.73 -6.15 7.61
C ILE A 55 7.78 -5.06 8.69
N PRO A 56 7.73 -3.75 8.37
CA PRO A 56 7.76 -2.72 9.40
C PRO A 56 6.57 -2.81 10.36
N MET A 57 5.38 -3.20 9.89
CA MET A 57 4.21 -3.38 10.73
C MET A 57 4.43 -4.50 11.77
N ILE A 58 4.78 -5.72 11.31
CA ILE A 58 4.89 -6.87 12.20
C ILE A 58 6.05 -6.73 13.19
N GLN A 59 7.11 -6.00 12.83
CA GLN A 59 8.23 -5.72 13.72
C GLN A 59 7.85 -4.80 14.88
N LYS A 60 6.92 -3.87 14.68
CA LYS A 60 6.42 -2.91 15.69
C LYS A 60 5.32 -3.51 16.58
N LEU A 61 4.70 -4.60 16.16
CA LEU A 61 3.60 -5.24 16.86
C LEU A 61 4.06 -6.21 17.93
N PRO A 62 3.27 -6.41 19.02
CA PRO A 62 3.56 -7.43 20.03
C PRO A 62 3.82 -8.80 19.41
N LYS A 63 4.71 -9.60 20.01
CA LYS A 63 5.09 -10.94 19.50
C LYS A 63 3.91 -11.93 19.39
N SER A 64 2.86 -11.72 20.18
CA SER A 64 1.63 -12.53 20.15
C SER A 64 0.73 -12.29 18.96
N VAL A 65 0.93 -11.17 18.23
CA VAL A 65 0.13 -10.81 17.03
C VAL A 65 0.54 -11.69 15.86
N LYS A 66 -0.45 -12.19 15.14
CA LYS A 66 -0.29 -12.96 13.91
C LYS A 66 -0.75 -12.13 12.71
N LEU A 67 -0.04 -12.26 11.58
CA LEU A 67 -0.36 -11.58 10.34
C LEU A 67 -0.50 -12.60 9.21
N ILE A 68 -1.62 -12.56 8.51
CA ILE A 68 -1.85 -13.30 7.26
C ILE A 68 -1.60 -12.32 6.13
N ALA A 69 -0.53 -12.52 5.37
CA ALA A 69 -0.15 -11.67 4.25
C ALA A 69 -0.63 -12.30 2.93
N VAL A 70 -1.54 -11.61 2.24
CA VAL A 70 -2.22 -12.13 1.06
C VAL A 70 -1.83 -11.32 -0.17
N ASP A 71 -1.41 -12.01 -1.23
CA ASP A 71 -1.21 -11.42 -2.55
C ASP A 71 -1.43 -12.47 -3.64
N SER A 72 -1.83 -12.06 -4.82
CA SER A 72 -1.95 -12.95 -5.97
C SER A 72 -0.59 -13.22 -6.64
N SER A 73 0.34 -12.28 -6.52
CA SER A 73 1.69 -12.30 -7.13
C SER A 73 1.65 -12.63 -8.63
N ILE A 74 0.78 -11.92 -9.37
CA ILE A 74 0.58 -12.11 -10.81
C ILE A 74 0.90 -10.83 -11.59
N GLY A 75 1.04 -10.95 -12.90
CA GLY A 75 1.31 -9.81 -13.78
C GLY A 75 2.61 -9.10 -13.42
N PRO A 76 2.60 -7.77 -13.26
CA PRO A 76 3.80 -7.01 -12.92
C PRO A 76 4.36 -7.31 -11.52
N TYR A 77 3.58 -7.99 -10.69
CA TYR A 77 3.91 -8.34 -9.31
C TYR A 77 4.41 -9.79 -9.15
N LEU A 78 4.66 -10.47 -10.26
CA LEU A 78 5.16 -11.86 -10.26
C LEU A 78 6.48 -11.93 -9.48
N GLY A 79 6.59 -12.89 -8.54
CA GLY A 79 7.78 -13.09 -7.70
C GLY A 79 7.82 -12.22 -6.43
N TRP A 80 6.88 -11.29 -6.23
CA TRP A 80 6.88 -10.43 -5.05
C TRP A 80 6.62 -11.21 -3.74
N LEU A 81 5.75 -12.22 -3.77
CA LEU A 81 5.56 -13.08 -2.59
C LEU A 81 6.81 -13.89 -2.24
N ASP A 82 7.57 -14.33 -3.24
CA ASP A 82 8.82 -15.06 -3.02
C ASP A 82 9.90 -14.15 -2.41
N GLU A 83 9.91 -12.86 -2.80
CA GLU A 83 10.75 -11.84 -2.16
C GLU A 83 10.33 -11.61 -0.70
N LEU A 84 9.02 -11.53 -0.42
CA LEU A 84 8.52 -11.39 0.93
C LEU A 84 8.83 -12.60 1.80
N GLU A 85 8.65 -13.82 1.30
CA GLU A 85 9.02 -15.06 1.98
C GLU A 85 10.49 -15.05 2.40
N SER A 86 11.37 -14.66 1.48
CA SER A 86 12.80 -14.51 1.77
C SER A 86 13.08 -13.45 2.85
N LYS A 87 12.33 -12.35 2.89
CA LYS A 87 12.46 -11.32 3.94
C LYS A 87 11.98 -11.83 5.30
N ILE A 88 10.86 -12.55 5.33
CA ILE A 88 10.30 -13.17 6.54
C ILE A 88 11.34 -14.11 7.16
N HIS A 89 11.90 -15.00 6.33
CA HIS A 89 12.92 -15.95 6.77
C HIS A 89 14.17 -15.24 7.33
N ARG A 90 14.74 -14.28 6.59
CA ARG A 90 15.89 -13.51 7.07
C ARG A 90 15.64 -12.73 8.34
N SER A 91 14.39 -12.41 8.65
CA SER A 91 13.99 -11.64 9.84
C SER A 91 13.48 -12.49 10.98
N GLY A 92 13.43 -13.84 10.84
CA GLY A 92 12.94 -14.76 11.86
C GLY A 92 11.46 -14.54 12.21
N LEU A 93 10.63 -14.23 11.19
CA LEU A 93 9.22 -13.87 11.38
C LEU A 93 8.25 -15.00 10.98
N GLU A 94 8.73 -16.19 10.63
CA GLU A 94 7.95 -17.32 10.11
C GLU A 94 6.85 -17.76 11.08
N SER A 95 7.11 -17.67 12.39
CA SER A 95 6.12 -18.01 13.41
C SER A 95 4.99 -16.98 13.54
N ARG A 96 5.14 -15.80 12.92
CA ARG A 96 4.22 -14.67 13.06
C ARG A 96 3.52 -14.27 11.77
N VAL A 97 4.14 -14.50 10.61
CA VAL A 97 3.61 -14.12 9.30
C VAL A 97 3.31 -15.39 8.50
N HIS A 98 2.05 -15.54 8.12
CA HIS A 98 1.59 -16.61 7.23
C HIS A 98 1.33 -16.04 5.84
N LEU A 99 2.08 -16.51 4.84
CA LEU A 99 1.90 -16.10 3.44
C LEU A 99 0.79 -16.91 2.78
N LEU A 100 -0.05 -16.23 2.03
CA LEU A 100 -1.13 -16.83 1.28
C LEU A 100 -1.19 -16.26 -0.15
N ARG A 101 -0.92 -17.10 -1.14
CA ARG A 101 -1.10 -16.75 -2.54
C ARG A 101 -2.58 -16.87 -2.91
N SER A 102 -3.28 -15.74 -2.98
CA SER A 102 -4.72 -15.71 -3.27
C SER A 102 -5.16 -14.38 -3.88
N ASP A 103 -6.24 -14.42 -4.62
CA ASP A 103 -6.92 -13.23 -5.13
C ASP A 103 -7.73 -12.57 -4.00
N VAL A 104 -7.53 -11.28 -3.79
CA VAL A 104 -8.20 -10.50 -2.73
C VAL A 104 -9.72 -10.37 -2.94
N ARG A 105 -10.21 -10.64 -4.14
CA ARG A 105 -11.65 -10.69 -4.46
C ARG A 105 -12.33 -11.97 -3.96
N ARG A 106 -11.53 -12.99 -3.61
CA ARG A 106 -11.94 -14.27 -3.03
C ARG A 106 -10.74 -14.95 -2.39
N ILE A 107 -10.47 -14.64 -1.13
CA ILE A 107 -9.31 -15.17 -0.39
C ILE A 107 -9.58 -16.60 0.06
N LYS A 108 -9.02 -17.54 -0.67
CA LYS A 108 -9.16 -18.97 -0.35
C LYS A 108 -8.37 -19.30 0.92
N GLY A 109 -8.89 -20.20 1.74
CA GLY A 109 -8.22 -20.68 2.95
C GLY A 109 -8.40 -19.79 4.19
N VAL A 110 -9.04 -18.63 4.06
CA VAL A 110 -9.39 -17.77 5.19
C VAL A 110 -10.87 -17.86 5.49
N LYS A 111 -11.20 -18.25 6.72
CA LYS A 111 -12.58 -18.45 7.19
C LYS A 111 -13.29 -17.11 7.40
N ASP A 112 -14.61 -17.16 7.38
CA ASP A 112 -15.45 -16.04 7.79
C ASP A 112 -15.15 -15.64 9.23
N SER A 113 -15.22 -14.35 9.52
CA SER A 113 -15.08 -13.81 10.87
C SER A 113 -13.81 -14.33 11.61
N SER A 114 -12.68 -14.39 10.92
CA SER A 114 -11.43 -14.94 11.43
C SER A 114 -10.33 -13.91 11.70
N ALA A 115 -10.43 -12.70 11.15
CA ALA A 115 -9.49 -11.62 11.41
C ALA A 115 -10.13 -10.52 12.27
N ASP A 116 -9.32 -9.90 13.11
CA ASP A 116 -9.71 -8.74 13.90
C ASP A 116 -9.53 -7.44 13.11
N ILE A 117 -8.53 -7.42 12.25
CA ILE A 117 -8.15 -6.25 11.45
C ILE A 117 -7.84 -6.70 10.02
N VAL A 118 -8.36 -5.97 9.04
CA VAL A 118 -7.91 -6.03 7.65
C VAL A 118 -7.13 -4.76 7.34
N VAL A 119 -5.92 -4.93 6.84
CA VAL A 119 -5.04 -3.85 6.39
C VAL A 119 -4.84 -3.98 4.89
N SER A 120 -4.84 -2.87 4.17
CA SER A 120 -4.37 -2.83 2.78
C SER A 120 -3.78 -1.45 2.45
N ASN A 121 -2.86 -1.42 1.50
CA ASN A 121 -2.25 -0.18 1.01
C ASN A 121 -1.99 -0.29 -0.48
N GLU A 122 -2.36 0.73 -1.23
CA GLU A 122 -2.15 0.82 -2.68
C GLU A 122 -2.61 -0.44 -3.46
N LEU A 123 -3.63 -1.11 -2.94
CA LEU A 123 -4.19 -2.32 -3.51
C LEU A 123 -5.42 -2.03 -4.36
N LEU A 124 -6.33 -1.19 -3.84
CA LEU A 124 -7.65 -1.04 -4.46
C LEU A 124 -7.56 -0.31 -5.80
N CYS A 125 -6.51 0.49 -6.01
CA CYS A 125 -6.20 1.09 -7.31
C CYS A 125 -5.90 0.04 -8.40
N ASP A 126 -5.42 -1.13 -8.04
CA ASP A 126 -5.19 -2.25 -8.97
C ASP A 126 -6.47 -3.03 -9.33
N LEU A 127 -7.60 -2.62 -8.76
CA LEU A 127 -8.93 -3.15 -9.04
C LEU A 127 -9.77 -2.08 -9.78
N PRO A 128 -9.49 -1.81 -11.08
CA PRO A 128 -10.02 -0.64 -11.79
C PRO A 128 -11.52 -0.73 -12.07
N ARG A 129 -12.11 -1.92 -11.99
CA ARG A 129 -13.52 -2.12 -12.25
C ARG A 129 -14.31 -2.12 -10.95
N LYS A 130 -15.47 -1.46 -10.97
CA LYS A 130 -16.38 -1.33 -9.83
C LYS A 130 -16.79 -2.67 -9.21
N ASP A 131 -17.02 -3.69 -10.05
CA ASP A 131 -17.36 -5.04 -9.60
C ASP A 131 -16.20 -5.74 -8.88
N GLN A 132 -14.96 -5.48 -9.30
CA GLN A 132 -13.76 -6.01 -8.65
C GLN A 132 -13.55 -5.37 -7.28
N LEU A 133 -13.66 -4.03 -7.20
CA LEU A 133 -13.60 -3.31 -5.94
C LEU A 133 -14.66 -3.80 -4.96
N ALA A 134 -15.92 -3.91 -5.41
CA ALA A 134 -17.01 -4.39 -4.57
C ALA A 134 -16.76 -5.82 -4.05
N LYS A 135 -16.25 -6.72 -4.90
CA LYS A 135 -15.90 -8.09 -4.48
C LYS A 135 -14.81 -8.11 -3.42
N ALA A 136 -13.76 -7.31 -3.57
CA ALA A 136 -12.68 -7.23 -2.58
C ALA A 136 -13.19 -6.69 -1.25
N LEU A 137 -13.98 -5.61 -1.25
CA LEU A 137 -14.53 -5.03 -0.03
C LEU A 137 -15.52 -5.98 0.68
N ASN A 138 -16.36 -6.69 -0.07
CA ASN A 138 -17.24 -7.73 0.48
C ASN A 138 -16.42 -8.88 1.10
N GLU A 139 -15.30 -9.25 0.48
CA GLU A 139 -14.41 -10.28 0.99
C GLU A 139 -13.72 -9.83 2.29
N PHE A 140 -13.27 -8.58 2.37
CA PHE A 140 -12.73 -8.01 3.61
C PHE A 140 -13.77 -8.00 4.71
N TYR A 141 -15.02 -7.61 4.39
CA TYR A 141 -16.13 -7.66 5.32
C TYR A 141 -16.43 -9.09 5.80
N ARG A 142 -16.43 -10.08 4.90
CA ARG A 142 -16.64 -11.50 5.26
C ARG A 142 -15.61 -11.98 6.28
N ILE A 143 -14.34 -11.67 6.05
CA ILE A 143 -13.21 -12.15 6.85
C ILE A 143 -13.16 -11.50 8.23
N LEU A 144 -13.52 -10.24 8.34
CA LEU A 144 -13.55 -9.52 9.61
C LEU A 144 -14.56 -10.12 10.59
N ARG A 145 -14.16 -10.23 11.84
CA ARG A 145 -15.08 -10.51 12.96
C ARG A 145 -16.05 -9.36 13.16
N PRO A 146 -17.23 -9.60 13.75
CA PRO A 146 -18.08 -8.51 14.24
C PRO A 146 -17.27 -7.58 15.17
N GLY A 147 -17.34 -6.27 14.92
CA GLY A 147 -16.52 -5.27 15.62
C GLY A 147 -15.05 -5.22 15.20
N GLY A 148 -14.65 -5.99 14.20
CA GLY A 148 -13.34 -5.88 13.55
C GLY A 148 -13.23 -4.61 12.69
N SER A 149 -12.02 -4.19 12.39
CA SER A 149 -11.79 -2.94 11.65
C SER A 149 -11.00 -3.17 10.35
N MET A 150 -11.30 -2.35 9.36
CA MET A 150 -10.50 -2.22 8.14
C MET A 150 -9.76 -0.89 8.15
N ILE A 151 -8.51 -0.89 7.69
CA ILE A 151 -7.74 0.30 7.37
C ILE A 151 -7.13 0.16 5.98
N HIS A 152 -7.33 1.15 5.13
CA HIS A 152 -6.83 1.16 3.77
C HIS A 152 -6.22 2.51 3.44
N GLY A 153 -4.97 2.48 2.95
CA GLY A 153 -4.26 3.63 2.37
C GLY A 153 -4.29 3.58 0.86
N GLU A 154 -4.49 4.74 0.25
CA GLU A 154 -4.47 4.91 -1.21
C GLU A 154 -3.91 6.28 -1.56
N TRP A 155 -3.18 6.38 -2.65
CA TRP A 155 -2.68 7.66 -3.11
C TRP A 155 -3.82 8.64 -3.39
N SER A 156 -3.67 9.84 -2.85
CA SER A 156 -4.61 10.92 -3.09
C SER A 156 -4.55 11.37 -4.54
N SER A 157 -5.71 11.61 -5.15
CA SER A 157 -5.81 12.25 -6.45
C SER A 157 -5.46 13.75 -6.41
N SER A 158 -5.29 14.32 -5.22
CA SER A 158 -4.91 15.72 -5.07
C SER A 158 -3.48 15.95 -5.52
N PRO A 159 -3.23 16.94 -6.38
CA PRO A 159 -1.88 17.24 -6.84
C PRO A 159 -1.02 17.69 -5.66
N VAL A 160 0.10 17.02 -5.47
CA VAL A 160 1.20 17.54 -4.65
C VAL A 160 2.04 18.43 -5.54
N ASP A 161 2.53 19.54 -5.00
CA ASP A 161 3.23 20.57 -5.77
C ASP A 161 4.33 20.03 -6.70
N HIS A 162 4.19 20.33 -8.01
CA HIS A 162 5.26 20.31 -9.00
C HIS A 162 5.82 18.96 -9.50
N GLY A 163 5.27 17.81 -9.12
CA GLY A 163 5.70 16.50 -9.63
C GLY A 163 4.90 16.05 -10.87
N VAL A 164 5.43 15.09 -11.62
CA VAL A 164 4.71 14.37 -12.67
C VAL A 164 4.12 13.05 -12.18
N GLY A 165 4.35 12.67 -10.92
CA GLY A 165 3.93 11.41 -10.32
C GLY A 165 2.41 11.18 -10.45
N PHE A 166 1.60 12.19 -10.18
CA PHE A 166 0.14 12.12 -10.31
C PHE A 166 -0.35 12.01 -11.77
N LYS A 167 0.50 12.30 -12.77
CA LYS A 167 0.20 12.12 -14.19
C LYS A 167 0.46 10.71 -14.68
N VAL A 168 1.10 9.89 -13.87
CA VAL A 168 1.31 8.48 -14.14
C VAL A 168 -0.01 7.77 -13.90
N LYS A 169 -0.80 7.63 -14.95
CA LYS A 169 -2.05 6.86 -14.90
C LYS A 169 -1.73 5.38 -14.98
N HIS A 170 -1.47 4.77 -13.82
CA HIS A 170 -1.40 3.31 -13.75
C HIS A 170 -2.74 2.67 -13.43
N SER A 171 -3.51 3.33 -12.60
CA SER A 171 -4.80 2.84 -12.17
C SER A 171 -5.71 4.02 -11.90
N PRO A 172 -7.02 3.87 -11.99
CA PRO A 172 -7.92 4.85 -11.44
C PRO A 172 -7.71 4.85 -9.93
N ALA A 173 -6.91 5.79 -9.43
CA ALA A 173 -6.91 6.05 -8.00
C ALA A 173 -8.36 6.33 -7.59
N TRP A 174 -8.90 5.48 -6.72
CA TRP A 174 -10.22 5.70 -6.16
C TRP A 174 -10.14 6.90 -5.23
N ASN A 175 -10.94 7.93 -5.50
CA ASN A 175 -10.99 9.05 -4.57
C ASN A 175 -11.67 8.65 -3.24
N PRO A 176 -11.47 9.41 -2.15
CA PRO A 176 -12.03 9.08 -0.85
C PRO A 176 -13.54 8.89 -0.85
N ASP A 177 -14.29 9.69 -1.60
CA ASP A 177 -15.77 9.60 -1.67
C ASP A 177 -16.23 8.31 -2.35
N GLN A 178 -15.53 7.90 -3.40
CA GLN A 178 -15.81 6.64 -4.08
C GLN A 178 -15.52 5.46 -3.15
N LEU A 179 -14.35 5.42 -2.52
CA LEU A 179 -14.00 4.37 -1.56
C LEU A 179 -14.98 4.33 -0.40
N PHE A 180 -15.34 5.47 0.17
CA PHE A 180 -16.36 5.56 1.21
C PHE A 180 -17.68 4.92 0.77
N ASN A 181 -18.19 5.29 -0.41
CA ASN A 181 -19.46 4.77 -0.91
C ASN A 181 -19.45 3.26 -1.14
N TYR A 182 -18.38 2.73 -1.74
CA TYR A 182 -18.27 1.28 -1.96
C TYR A 182 -18.09 0.51 -0.66
N THR A 183 -17.29 1.03 0.26
CA THR A 183 -17.03 0.43 1.57
C THR A 183 -18.33 0.41 2.41
N LYS A 184 -19.09 1.50 2.40
CA LYS A 184 -20.41 1.57 3.05
C LYS A 184 -21.38 0.55 2.45
N ARG A 185 -21.42 0.38 1.13
CA ARG A 185 -22.28 -0.63 0.47
C ARG A 185 -21.88 -2.06 0.83
N ALA A 186 -20.63 -2.32 1.15
CA ALA A 186 -20.18 -3.62 1.65
C ALA A 186 -20.59 -3.89 3.11
N GLY A 187 -21.19 -2.92 3.80
CA GLY A 187 -21.71 -3.07 5.16
C GLY A 187 -20.89 -2.39 6.25
N PHE A 188 -19.76 -1.79 5.91
CA PHE A 188 -18.91 -1.09 6.88
C PHE A 188 -19.55 0.20 7.40
N HIS A 189 -19.19 0.57 8.61
CA HIS A 189 -19.67 1.76 9.31
C HIS A 189 -18.56 2.44 10.13
N ASN A 190 -18.86 3.48 10.90
CA ASN A 190 -17.90 4.21 11.77
C ASN A 190 -16.65 4.70 11.05
N PHE A 191 -16.86 5.38 9.93
CA PHE A 191 -15.77 5.83 9.06
C PHE A 191 -14.96 6.95 9.68
N ARG A 192 -13.64 6.85 9.51
CA ARG A 192 -12.68 7.91 9.77
C ARG A 192 -11.76 8.04 8.56
N VAL A 193 -11.45 9.27 8.19
CA VAL A 193 -10.48 9.57 7.12
C VAL A 193 -9.34 10.36 7.71
N SER A 194 -8.14 9.99 7.36
CA SER A 194 -6.92 10.72 7.69
C SER A 194 -6.02 10.79 6.46
N TYR A 195 -4.98 11.64 6.54
CA TYR A 195 -4.00 11.75 5.47
C TYR A 195 -2.62 11.41 6.02
N PHE A 196 -1.90 10.58 5.28
CA PHE A 196 -0.48 10.35 5.48
C PHE A 196 0.27 11.30 4.56
N THR A 197 0.93 12.28 5.16
CA THR A 197 1.49 13.44 4.44
C THR A 197 2.99 13.35 4.19
N GLU A 198 3.61 12.22 4.49
CA GLU A 198 4.98 11.96 4.06
C GLU A 198 5.01 11.74 2.55
N THR A 199 6.02 12.29 1.90
CA THR A 199 6.21 12.13 0.45
C THR A 199 7.53 11.44 0.15
N VAL A 200 7.59 10.86 -1.02
CA VAL A 200 8.84 10.33 -1.58
C VAL A 200 9.19 11.15 -2.81
N ASP A 201 10.35 11.77 -2.77
CA ASP A 201 10.85 12.60 -3.86
C ASP A 201 11.98 11.88 -4.60
N PHE A 202 11.81 11.71 -5.90
CA PHE A 202 12.82 11.12 -6.78
C PHE A 202 13.38 12.16 -7.74
N GLY A 203 14.69 12.31 -7.80
CA GLY A 203 15.33 13.04 -8.88
C GLY A 203 15.23 12.29 -10.21
N TYR A 204 15.54 12.96 -11.33
CA TYR A 204 15.29 12.50 -12.70
C TYR A 204 15.64 11.03 -12.97
N ASN A 205 16.86 10.60 -12.70
CA ASN A 205 17.28 9.25 -13.04
C ASN A 205 16.63 8.18 -12.15
N THR A 206 16.45 8.48 -10.86
CA THR A 206 15.77 7.58 -9.93
C THR A 206 14.29 7.50 -10.27
N ALA A 207 13.66 8.63 -10.63
CA ALA A 207 12.28 8.67 -11.07
C ALA A 207 12.05 7.79 -12.30
N ILE A 208 12.93 7.86 -13.31
CA ILE A 208 12.82 7.00 -14.50
C ILE A 208 12.95 5.52 -14.13
N ALA A 209 13.92 5.16 -13.28
CA ALA A 209 14.10 3.78 -12.86
C ALA A 209 12.85 3.24 -12.12
N GLU A 210 12.32 4.00 -11.15
CA GLU A 210 11.12 3.63 -10.41
C GLU A 210 9.89 3.53 -11.31
N LEU A 211 9.63 4.55 -12.11
CA LEU A 211 8.45 4.57 -12.99
C LEU A 211 8.47 3.45 -14.04
N ARG A 212 9.64 3.01 -14.49
CA ARG A 212 9.77 1.82 -15.36
C ARG A 212 9.33 0.55 -14.65
N THR A 213 9.61 0.39 -13.36
CA THR A 213 9.15 -0.78 -12.60
C THR A 213 7.62 -0.79 -12.49
N TRP A 214 6.98 0.37 -12.63
CA TRP A 214 5.53 0.52 -12.67
C TRP A 214 4.94 0.40 -14.07
N GLY A 215 5.75 0.04 -15.10
CA GLY A 215 5.32 -0.13 -16.48
C GLY A 215 5.09 1.17 -17.25
N VAL A 216 5.61 2.31 -16.78
CA VAL A 216 5.55 3.59 -17.50
C VAL A 216 6.37 3.51 -18.78
N THR A 217 5.77 3.94 -19.89
CA THR A 217 6.33 3.80 -21.23
C THR A 217 7.37 4.87 -21.58
N GLU A 218 8.23 4.57 -22.54
CA GLU A 218 9.23 5.53 -23.05
C GLU A 218 8.58 6.78 -23.68
N SER A 219 7.37 6.65 -24.23
CA SER A 219 6.61 7.80 -24.76
C SER A 219 6.25 8.80 -23.66
N PHE A 220 5.90 8.31 -22.47
CA PHE A 220 5.66 9.15 -21.29
C PHE A 220 6.95 9.90 -20.91
N PHE A 221 8.08 9.20 -20.83
CA PHE A 221 9.34 9.84 -20.47
C PHE A 221 9.77 10.92 -21.46
N LYS A 222 9.61 10.69 -22.77
CA LYS A 222 9.85 11.72 -23.79
C LYS A 222 8.93 12.92 -23.62
N HIS A 223 7.63 12.68 -23.40
CA HIS A 223 6.64 13.75 -23.26
C HIS A 223 6.92 14.63 -22.05
N TYR A 224 7.31 14.03 -20.92
CA TYR A 224 7.55 14.75 -19.66
C TYR A 224 9.02 15.01 -19.35
N GLU A 225 9.94 14.77 -20.27
CA GLU A 225 11.39 14.83 -20.03
C GLU A 225 11.84 16.14 -19.37
N ARG A 226 11.37 17.27 -19.90
CA ARG A 226 11.71 18.60 -19.36
C ARG A 226 11.23 18.79 -17.92
N SER A 227 10.02 18.32 -17.63
CA SER A 227 9.45 18.39 -16.27
C SER A 227 10.16 17.43 -15.30
N LEU A 228 10.44 16.22 -15.75
CA LEU A 228 11.18 15.23 -14.97
C LEU A 228 12.61 15.69 -14.64
N LYS A 229 13.31 16.29 -15.63
CA LYS A 229 14.65 16.85 -15.39
C LYS A 229 14.63 18.03 -14.41
N ARG A 230 13.58 18.84 -14.47
CA ARG A 230 13.46 20.05 -13.64
C ARG A 230 12.97 19.77 -12.22
N TYR A 231 12.00 18.89 -12.05
CA TYR A 231 11.27 18.70 -10.80
C TYR A 231 11.40 17.29 -10.22
N GLY A 232 11.85 16.30 -11.00
CA GLY A 232 11.76 14.90 -10.62
C GLY A 232 10.32 14.41 -10.53
N VAL A 233 10.10 13.45 -9.66
CA VAL A 233 8.77 12.93 -9.30
C VAL A 233 8.59 13.05 -7.80
N GLN A 234 7.47 13.61 -7.39
CA GLN A 234 7.00 13.59 -6.01
C GLN A 234 5.74 12.74 -5.95
N LEU A 235 5.71 11.76 -5.05
CA LEU A 235 4.51 10.97 -4.84
C LEU A 235 3.45 11.77 -4.09
N PRO A 236 2.16 11.55 -4.40
CA PRO A 236 1.07 12.21 -3.69
C PRO A 236 0.99 11.72 -2.23
N TYR A 237 0.32 12.48 -1.39
CA TYR A 237 -0.08 12.03 -0.06
C TYR A 237 -1.04 10.85 -0.18
N GLU A 238 -1.06 9.97 0.81
CA GLU A 238 -2.09 8.97 0.90
C GLU A 238 -3.29 9.49 1.70
N HIS A 239 -4.49 9.17 1.26
CA HIS A 239 -5.66 9.19 2.10
C HIS A 239 -5.86 7.82 2.73
N VAL A 240 -6.17 7.79 4.01
CA VAL A 240 -6.33 6.57 4.78
C VAL A 240 -7.75 6.52 5.32
N ILE A 241 -8.49 5.50 4.90
CA ILE A 241 -9.85 5.22 5.35
C ILE A 241 -9.79 4.12 6.40
N GLN A 242 -10.43 4.38 7.53
CA GLN A 242 -10.68 3.40 8.59
C GLN A 242 -12.18 3.23 8.78
N CYS A 243 -12.63 2.00 8.97
CA CYS A 243 -14.03 1.68 9.25
C CYS A 243 -14.16 0.37 10.03
N GLU A 244 -15.36 0.06 10.49
CA GLU A 244 -15.69 -1.10 11.33
C GLU A 244 -16.76 -1.97 10.67
N LYS A 245 -16.71 -3.27 10.97
CA LYS A 245 -17.74 -4.24 10.62
C LYS A 245 -18.82 -4.32 11.66
#